data_6f0908d3c444b514121d44dabb22b5be
#
_entry.id   6f0908d3c444b514121d44dabb22b5be
#
_cell.length_a   1.000
_cell.length_b   1.000
_cell.length_c   1.000
_cell.angle_alpha   90.00
_cell.angle_beta   90.00
_cell.angle_gamma   90.00
#
_symmetry.space_group_name_H-M   'P 1'
#
loop_
_entity.id
_entity.type
_entity.pdbx_description
1 polymer ?
#
loop_
_entity_poly.entity_id
_entity_poly.type
_entity_poly.pdbx_seq_one_letter_code
_entity_poly.pdbx_strand_id
1 'polypeptide(L)'
;LRPDKAATLAWEERWARPVALATFASVLLIVAAIVVASQAVGGGNGESELLRDVDAHRGAQLTSSLLQAFGVGLLAAPLYYLFRAAKARSERMRGAMVGLVLVGPLFLAVLAVLSGITTLHAASDFVSSEMPRLTAKGIALGSDRADEAASDALSESPLRPLAAIFGIAGQIAFLVGMIYASLHAMRTGLLTRFWGSLGIALGALSFIFFQFTLLWFIYFGLLLVGWLPGGKPPAWASGEAEPWPTPGEKAAGELESGDSADQD
;
A
#
# COMPACT_ATOMS: atom_id res chain seq x y z
N LEU A 1 -8.52 20.22 22.61
CA LEU A 1 -8.64 21.45 21.81
C LEU A 1 -8.75 21.03 20.35
N ARG A 2 -9.87 21.35 19.69
CA ARG A 2 -9.98 21.20 18.22
C ARG A 2 -9.04 22.20 17.57
N PRO A 3 -8.27 21.77 16.55
CA PRO A 3 -7.51 22.74 15.77
C PRO A 3 -8.48 23.74 15.15
N ASP A 4 -8.02 24.98 14.99
CA ASP A 4 -8.77 26.01 14.28
C ASP A 4 -9.12 25.51 12.87
N LYS A 5 -10.39 25.69 12.51
CA LYS A 5 -10.95 25.26 11.21
C LYS A 5 -10.16 25.89 10.05
N ALA A 6 -9.85 27.17 10.13
CA ALA A 6 -9.09 27.87 9.12
C ALA A 6 -7.66 27.31 8.97
N ALA A 7 -7.01 27.00 10.09
CA ALA A 7 -5.69 26.38 10.10
C ALA A 7 -5.70 24.95 9.51
N THR A 8 -6.78 24.20 9.74
CA THR A 8 -6.97 22.86 9.18
C THR A 8 -7.09 22.92 7.65
N LEU A 9 -7.99 23.77 7.14
CA LEU A 9 -8.21 23.95 5.71
C LEU A 9 -6.94 24.47 4.99
N ALA A 10 -6.25 25.44 5.58
CA ALA A 10 -4.99 25.95 5.03
C ALA A 10 -3.90 24.88 4.97
N TRP A 11 -3.83 24.00 5.99
CA TRP A 11 -2.91 22.88 5.97
C TRP A 11 -3.28 21.86 4.88
N GLU A 12 -4.57 21.50 4.76
CA GLU A 12 -5.05 20.56 3.74
C GLU A 12 -4.79 21.07 2.33
N GLU A 13 -5.10 22.34 2.06
CA GLU A 13 -4.85 22.97 0.77
C GLU A 13 -3.35 22.98 0.42
N ARG A 14 -2.51 23.36 1.38
CA ARG A 14 -1.06 23.40 1.19
C ARG A 14 -0.48 22.05 0.84
N TRP A 15 -0.94 20.96 1.48
CA TRP A 15 -0.35 19.64 1.35
C TRP A 15 -1.06 18.73 0.34
N ALA A 16 -2.26 19.08 -0.15
CA ALA A 16 -3.03 18.25 -1.07
C ALA A 16 -2.23 17.89 -2.34
N ARG A 17 -1.63 18.90 -3.01
CA ARG A 17 -0.85 18.67 -4.23
C ARG A 17 0.45 17.88 -3.98
N PRO A 18 1.32 18.26 -3.03
CA PRO A 18 2.50 17.44 -2.71
C PRO A 18 2.17 15.98 -2.38
N VAL A 19 1.11 15.74 -1.61
CA VAL A 19 0.67 14.38 -1.25
C VAL A 19 0.13 13.63 -2.46
N ALA A 20 -0.64 14.28 -3.33
CA ALA A 20 -1.10 13.67 -4.58
C ALA A 20 0.09 13.27 -5.48
N LEU A 21 1.09 14.14 -5.61
CA LEU A 21 2.31 13.83 -6.36
C LEU A 21 3.07 12.65 -5.73
N ALA A 22 3.22 12.63 -4.41
CA ALA A 22 3.83 11.50 -3.70
C ALA A 22 3.05 10.19 -3.93
N THR A 23 1.72 10.28 -3.97
CA THR A 23 0.85 9.12 -4.23
C THR A 23 1.04 8.58 -5.64
N PHE A 24 1.04 9.42 -6.66
CA PHE A 24 1.28 8.99 -8.04
C PHE A 24 2.72 8.50 -8.24
N ALA A 25 3.70 9.17 -7.65
CA ALA A 25 5.09 8.71 -7.66
C ALA A 25 5.24 7.33 -7.01
N SER A 26 4.57 7.10 -5.87
CA SER A 26 4.54 5.79 -5.21
C SER A 26 4.05 4.70 -6.16
N VAL A 27 2.88 4.90 -6.78
CA VAL A 27 2.30 3.92 -7.72
C VAL A 27 3.23 3.68 -8.90
N LEU A 28 3.78 4.76 -9.48
CA LEU A 28 4.71 4.66 -10.60
C LEU A 28 5.97 3.87 -10.24
N LEU A 29 6.57 4.13 -9.07
CA LEU A 29 7.76 3.43 -8.60
C LEU A 29 7.48 1.94 -8.36
N ILE A 30 6.33 1.58 -7.77
CA ILE A 30 5.95 0.19 -7.56
C ILE A 30 5.74 -0.52 -8.90
N VAL A 31 5.06 0.11 -9.85
CA VAL A 31 4.88 -0.47 -11.19
C VAL A 31 6.22 -0.60 -11.92
N ALA A 32 7.09 0.42 -11.84
CA ALA A 32 8.43 0.35 -12.40
C ALA A 32 9.27 -0.77 -11.77
N ALA A 33 9.15 -0.99 -10.45
CA ALA A 33 9.81 -2.09 -9.77
C ALA A 33 9.38 -3.45 -10.35
N ILE A 34 8.07 -3.65 -10.58
CA ILE A 34 7.54 -4.89 -11.17
C ILE A 34 8.08 -5.07 -12.60
N VAL A 35 8.11 -4.03 -13.42
CA VAL A 35 8.63 -4.09 -14.79
C VAL A 35 10.13 -4.42 -14.79
N VAL A 36 10.92 -3.78 -13.92
CA VAL A 36 12.37 -4.07 -13.81
C VAL A 36 12.60 -5.50 -13.32
N ALA A 37 11.83 -5.96 -12.32
CA ALA A 37 11.92 -7.33 -11.83
C ALA A 37 11.58 -8.35 -12.93
N SER A 38 10.55 -8.10 -13.74
CA SER A 38 10.16 -9.01 -14.82
C SER A 38 11.21 -9.14 -15.93
N GLN A 39 12.07 -8.14 -16.11
CA GLN A 39 13.20 -8.21 -17.04
C GLN A 39 14.38 -9.04 -16.50
N ALA A 40 14.49 -9.15 -15.18
CA ALA A 40 15.53 -9.92 -14.52
C ALA A 40 15.19 -11.42 -14.46
N VAL A 41 13.91 -11.77 -14.54
CA VAL A 41 13.42 -13.15 -14.47
C VAL A 41 13.21 -13.64 -15.90
N GLY A 42 14.12 -14.47 -16.43
CA GLY A 42 13.93 -15.19 -17.67
C GLY A 42 12.80 -16.20 -17.49
N GLY A 43 11.90 -16.38 -18.39
CA GLY A 43 10.65 -17.17 -18.29
C GLY A 43 10.74 -18.64 -17.79
N GLY A 44 11.68 -18.95 -16.93
CA GLY A 44 11.83 -20.23 -16.22
C GLY A 44 10.74 -20.42 -15.14
N ASN A 45 10.30 -21.66 -14.94
CA ASN A 45 9.19 -22.01 -14.04
C ASN A 45 9.63 -22.49 -12.65
N GLY A 46 10.95 -22.46 -12.32
CA GLY A 46 11.50 -23.00 -11.09
C GLY A 46 12.26 -21.98 -10.25
N GLU A 47 12.36 -22.22 -8.93
CA GLU A 47 13.13 -21.38 -7.99
C GLU A 47 14.63 -21.40 -8.33
N SER A 48 15.15 -22.52 -8.80
CA SER A 48 16.55 -22.67 -9.20
C SER A 48 16.91 -21.84 -10.45
N GLU A 49 16.00 -21.76 -11.42
CA GLU A 49 16.14 -20.90 -12.58
C GLU A 49 16.02 -19.43 -12.19
N LEU A 50 15.10 -19.10 -11.29
CA LEU A 50 14.95 -17.75 -10.74
C LEU A 50 16.23 -17.27 -10.07
N LEU A 51 16.85 -18.07 -9.18
CA LEU A 51 18.08 -17.68 -8.51
C LEU A 51 19.24 -17.50 -9.49
N ARG A 52 19.38 -18.36 -10.49
CA ARG A 52 20.38 -18.19 -11.56
C ARG A 52 20.18 -16.86 -12.30
N ASP A 53 18.94 -16.55 -12.67
CA ASP A 53 18.62 -15.33 -13.42
C ASP A 53 18.83 -14.07 -12.57
N VAL A 54 18.48 -14.12 -11.29
CA VAL A 54 18.76 -13.04 -10.32
C VAL A 54 20.26 -12.81 -10.17
N ASP A 55 21.08 -13.87 -10.10
CA ASP A 55 22.52 -13.71 -10.03
C ASP A 55 23.10 -13.08 -11.30
N ALA A 56 22.59 -13.48 -12.48
CA ALA A 56 22.97 -12.90 -13.76
C ALA A 56 22.55 -11.42 -13.89
N HIS A 57 21.44 -11.00 -13.24
CA HIS A 57 20.88 -9.66 -13.36
C HIS A 57 20.81 -8.92 -12.00
N ARG A 58 21.86 -9.04 -11.19
CA ARG A 58 21.94 -8.46 -9.82
C ARG A 58 21.56 -6.98 -9.74
N GLY A 59 22.00 -6.22 -10.75
CA GLY A 59 21.67 -4.78 -10.83
C GLY A 59 20.17 -4.52 -10.98
N ALA A 60 19.47 -5.29 -11.81
CA ALA A 60 18.03 -5.18 -11.98
C ALA A 60 17.27 -5.57 -10.70
N GLN A 61 17.69 -6.66 -10.04
CA GLN A 61 17.10 -7.06 -8.75
C GLN A 61 17.25 -6.00 -7.67
N LEU A 62 18.44 -5.42 -7.52
CA LEU A 62 18.67 -4.34 -6.56
C LEU A 62 17.84 -3.09 -6.89
N THR A 63 17.83 -2.69 -8.16
CA THR A 63 17.06 -1.54 -8.63
C THR A 63 15.56 -1.74 -8.37
N SER A 64 15.02 -2.92 -8.70
CA SER A 64 13.63 -3.26 -8.42
C SER A 64 13.30 -3.15 -6.92
N SER A 65 14.13 -3.75 -6.06
CA SER A 65 13.94 -3.70 -4.61
C SER A 65 13.98 -2.28 -4.05
N LEU A 66 14.86 -1.43 -4.54
CA LEU A 66 14.92 -0.01 -4.13
C LEU A 66 13.70 0.77 -4.63
N LEU A 67 13.31 0.60 -5.90
CA LEU A 67 12.11 1.23 -6.45
C LEU A 67 10.87 0.84 -5.64
N GLN A 68 10.73 -0.45 -5.31
CA GLN A 68 9.65 -0.95 -4.49
C GLN A 68 9.68 -0.36 -3.08
N ALA A 69 10.85 -0.29 -2.44
CA ALA A 69 11.01 0.27 -1.11
C ALA A 69 10.59 1.76 -1.07
N PHE A 70 11.10 2.56 -2.00
CA PHE A 70 10.71 3.97 -2.10
C PHE A 70 9.23 4.12 -2.43
N GLY A 71 8.71 3.33 -3.37
CA GLY A 71 7.31 3.36 -3.76
C GLY A 71 6.40 3.06 -2.57
N VAL A 72 6.62 1.95 -1.87
CA VAL A 72 5.81 1.56 -0.71
C VAL A 72 5.98 2.53 0.45
N GLY A 73 7.20 3.00 0.72
CA GLY A 73 7.46 4.00 1.76
C GLY A 73 6.70 5.31 1.55
N LEU A 74 6.58 5.76 0.30
CA LEU A 74 5.82 6.97 -0.06
C LEU A 74 4.32 6.85 0.23
N LEU A 75 3.74 5.63 0.32
CA LEU A 75 2.34 5.44 0.71
C LEU A 75 2.04 5.94 2.13
N ALA A 76 3.06 6.13 2.96
CA ALA A 76 2.90 6.77 4.26
C ALA A 76 2.33 8.20 4.15
N ALA A 77 2.66 8.94 3.09
CA ALA A 77 2.22 10.32 2.90
C ALA A 77 0.69 10.45 2.71
N PRO A 78 0.05 9.76 1.74
CA PRO A 78 -1.40 9.82 1.57
C PRO A 78 -2.16 9.25 2.78
N LEU A 79 -1.69 8.18 3.40
CA LEU A 79 -2.32 7.63 4.59
C LEU A 79 -2.24 8.59 5.78
N TYR A 80 -1.09 9.21 6.01
CA TYR A 80 -0.92 10.23 7.06
C TYR A 80 -1.80 11.45 6.80
N TYR A 81 -1.85 11.91 5.55
CA TYR A 81 -2.69 13.05 5.18
C TYR A 81 -4.16 12.78 5.45
N LEU A 82 -4.66 11.62 5.00
CA LEU A 82 -6.04 11.19 5.22
C LEU A 82 -6.34 11.05 6.73
N PHE A 83 -5.43 10.41 7.47
CA PHE A 83 -5.53 10.27 8.92
C PHE A 83 -5.64 11.63 9.61
N ARG A 84 -4.76 12.58 9.27
CA ARG A 84 -4.74 13.91 9.88
C ARG A 84 -5.99 14.71 9.55
N ALA A 85 -6.44 14.68 8.30
CA ALA A 85 -7.67 15.34 7.85
C ALA A 85 -8.91 14.78 8.59
N ALA A 86 -9.01 13.44 8.70
CA ALA A 86 -10.10 12.80 9.44
C ALA A 86 -10.03 13.09 10.95
N LYS A 87 -8.82 13.11 11.53
CA LYS A 87 -8.63 13.43 12.95
C LYS A 87 -9.03 14.85 13.30
N ALA A 88 -8.79 15.82 12.43
CA ALA A 88 -9.21 17.20 12.65
C ALA A 88 -10.74 17.35 12.79
N ARG A 89 -11.51 16.40 12.20
CA ARG A 89 -12.98 16.37 12.17
C ARG A 89 -13.61 15.41 13.18
N SER A 90 -12.81 14.52 13.81
CA SER A 90 -13.32 13.47 14.69
C SER A 90 -12.57 13.40 16.01
N GLU A 91 -13.25 13.63 17.11
CA GLU A 91 -12.70 13.45 18.46
C GLU A 91 -12.50 11.97 18.82
N ARG A 92 -13.22 11.06 18.14
CA ARG A 92 -13.16 9.62 18.39
C ARG A 92 -11.84 8.99 17.89
N MET A 93 -11.10 9.71 17.04
CA MET A 93 -9.82 9.20 16.54
C MET A 93 -8.71 9.31 17.59
N ARG A 94 -8.09 8.18 17.91
CA ARG A 94 -6.95 8.13 18.83
C ARG A 94 -5.67 8.56 18.11
N GLY A 95 -4.98 9.57 18.64
CA GLY A 95 -3.73 10.08 18.06
C GLY A 95 -2.62 9.05 17.92
N ALA A 96 -2.54 8.11 18.85
CA ALA A 96 -1.55 7.04 18.84
C ALA A 96 -1.64 6.14 17.58
N MET A 97 -2.81 6.05 16.94
CA MET A 97 -2.98 5.25 15.72
C MET A 97 -2.20 5.79 14.51
N VAL A 98 -1.70 7.03 14.59
CA VAL A 98 -0.79 7.57 13.56
C VAL A 98 0.47 6.71 13.43
N GLY A 99 0.93 6.10 14.52
CA GLY A 99 2.05 5.18 14.50
C GLY A 99 1.83 4.02 13.52
N LEU A 100 0.66 3.36 13.57
CA LEU A 100 0.35 2.25 12.67
C LEU A 100 0.24 2.70 11.20
N VAL A 101 -0.34 3.88 10.98
CA VAL A 101 -0.46 4.47 9.64
C VAL A 101 0.90 4.73 8.99
N LEU A 102 1.91 5.13 9.77
CA LEU A 102 3.26 5.39 9.28
C LEU A 102 4.14 4.14 9.28
N VAL A 103 4.09 3.35 10.35
CA VAL A 103 4.96 2.17 10.52
C VAL A 103 4.66 1.10 9.46
N GLY A 104 3.39 0.92 9.07
CA GLY A 104 3.02 -0.06 8.06
C GLY A 104 3.81 0.09 6.75
N PRO A 105 3.65 1.21 6.01
CA PRO A 105 4.38 1.43 4.76
C PRO A 105 5.91 1.45 4.96
N LEU A 106 6.42 2.01 6.07
CA LEU A 106 7.86 2.08 6.32
C LEU A 106 8.46 0.69 6.58
N PHE A 107 7.80 -0.17 7.32
CA PHE A 107 8.27 -1.54 7.56
C PHE A 107 8.21 -2.39 6.28
N LEU A 108 7.17 -2.21 5.46
CA LEU A 108 7.10 -2.86 4.14
C LEU A 108 8.19 -2.34 3.19
N ALA A 109 8.59 -1.08 3.30
CA ALA A 109 9.72 -0.54 2.56
C ALA A 109 11.05 -1.20 3.00
N VAL A 110 11.26 -1.36 4.31
CA VAL A 110 12.41 -2.08 4.85
C VAL A 110 12.38 -3.54 4.40
N LEU A 111 11.21 -4.19 4.46
CA LEU A 111 11.04 -5.55 3.95
C LEU A 111 11.48 -5.67 2.49
N ALA A 112 11.09 -4.73 1.62
CA ALA A 112 11.46 -4.77 0.20
C ALA A 112 12.98 -4.76 -0.01
N VAL A 113 13.70 -3.94 0.75
CA VAL A 113 15.18 -3.92 0.75
C VAL A 113 15.76 -5.22 1.28
N LEU A 114 15.28 -5.67 2.45
CA LEU A 114 15.79 -6.91 3.07
C LEU A 114 15.54 -8.12 2.19
N SER A 115 14.36 -8.24 1.58
CA SER A 115 14.03 -9.31 0.64
C SER A 115 14.93 -9.28 -0.59
N GLY A 116 15.20 -8.10 -1.15
CA GLY A 116 16.13 -7.95 -2.27
C GLY A 116 17.54 -8.43 -1.93
N ILE A 117 18.07 -8.01 -0.78
CA ILE A 117 19.39 -8.43 -0.30
C ILE A 117 19.41 -9.95 -0.03
N THR A 118 18.40 -10.48 0.62
CA THR A 118 18.25 -11.91 0.91
C THR A 118 18.27 -12.73 -0.38
N THR A 119 17.47 -12.34 -1.37
CA THR A 119 17.41 -13.02 -2.66
C THR A 119 18.75 -12.96 -3.41
N LEU A 120 19.43 -11.81 -3.41
CA LEU A 120 20.75 -11.67 -4.02
C LEU A 120 21.82 -12.55 -3.34
N HIS A 121 21.75 -12.66 -2.03
CA HIS A 121 22.68 -13.53 -1.27
C HIS A 121 22.43 -15.01 -1.61
N ALA A 122 21.17 -15.43 -1.51
CA ALA A 122 20.77 -16.79 -1.84
C ALA A 122 21.13 -17.17 -3.30
N ALA A 123 20.92 -16.24 -4.23
CA ALA A 123 21.27 -16.44 -5.64
C ALA A 123 22.79 -16.65 -5.83
N SER A 124 23.61 -15.83 -5.16
CA SER A 124 25.05 -15.96 -5.21
C SER A 124 25.55 -17.29 -4.60
N ASP A 125 25.02 -17.68 -3.46
CA ASP A 125 25.39 -18.92 -2.78
C ASP A 125 24.94 -20.13 -3.57
N PHE A 126 23.72 -20.12 -4.12
CA PHE A 126 23.21 -21.19 -4.98
C PHE A 126 24.06 -21.38 -6.25
N VAL A 127 24.36 -20.29 -6.97
CA VAL A 127 25.13 -20.36 -8.21
C VAL A 127 26.59 -20.78 -7.95
N SER A 128 27.19 -20.35 -6.86
CA SER A 128 28.61 -20.66 -6.56
C SER A 128 28.82 -22.05 -5.93
N SER A 129 27.87 -22.56 -5.16
CA SER A 129 28.04 -23.80 -4.38
C SER A 129 27.15 -24.95 -4.83
N GLU A 130 25.85 -24.72 -5.02
CA GLU A 130 24.89 -25.79 -5.29
C GLU A 130 24.78 -26.11 -6.80
N MET A 131 24.73 -25.11 -7.66
CA MET A 131 24.59 -25.31 -9.10
C MET A 131 25.71 -26.19 -9.70
N PRO A 132 27.02 -26.04 -9.34
CA PRO A 132 28.06 -26.94 -9.80
C PRO A 132 27.87 -28.38 -9.34
N ARG A 133 27.38 -28.59 -8.11
CA ARG A 133 27.09 -29.93 -7.56
C ARG A 133 25.93 -30.60 -8.26
N LEU A 134 24.86 -29.85 -8.57
CA LEU A 134 23.70 -30.34 -9.30
C LEU A 134 24.11 -30.72 -10.73
N THR A 135 24.89 -29.89 -11.41
CA THR A 135 25.40 -30.14 -12.75
C THR A 135 26.28 -31.39 -12.80
N ALA A 136 27.18 -31.56 -11.82
CA ALA A 136 28.04 -32.74 -11.72
C ALA A 136 27.23 -34.04 -11.53
N LYS A 137 26.04 -33.98 -10.95
CA LYS A 137 25.09 -35.10 -10.77
C LYS A 137 24.13 -35.28 -11.96
N GLY A 138 24.22 -34.44 -13.02
CA GLY A 138 23.31 -34.47 -14.15
C GLY A 138 21.89 -33.99 -13.83
N ILE A 139 21.70 -33.20 -12.74
CA ILE A 139 20.41 -32.66 -12.33
C ILE A 139 20.19 -31.35 -13.08
N ALA A 140 19.11 -31.25 -13.85
CA ALA A 140 18.74 -30.04 -14.57
C ALA A 140 18.13 -28.98 -13.65
N LEU A 141 18.40 -27.69 -13.95
CA LEU A 141 17.66 -26.57 -13.31
C LEU A 141 16.17 -26.68 -13.67
N GLY A 142 15.30 -26.22 -12.82
CA GLY A 142 13.84 -26.35 -12.95
C GLY A 142 13.29 -27.73 -12.59
N SER A 143 14.14 -28.65 -12.13
CA SER A 143 13.70 -29.94 -11.57
C SER A 143 13.37 -29.81 -10.08
N ASP A 144 12.50 -30.68 -9.55
CA ASP A 144 12.09 -30.66 -8.14
C ASP A 144 13.29 -30.62 -7.17
N ARG A 145 14.37 -31.38 -7.48
CA ARG A 145 15.58 -31.40 -6.64
C ARG A 145 16.39 -30.12 -6.71
N ALA A 146 16.43 -29.49 -7.87
CA ALA A 146 17.13 -28.20 -8.03
C ALA A 146 16.36 -27.08 -7.33
N ASP A 147 15.03 -27.13 -7.39
CA ASP A 147 14.15 -26.15 -6.75
C ASP A 147 14.14 -26.32 -5.23
N GLU A 148 14.22 -27.56 -4.71
CA GLU A 148 14.42 -27.84 -3.28
C GLU A 148 15.74 -27.22 -2.79
N ALA A 149 16.85 -27.41 -3.49
CA ALA A 149 18.13 -26.83 -3.13
C ALA A 149 18.11 -25.29 -3.21
N ALA A 150 17.38 -24.70 -4.16
CA ALA A 150 17.18 -23.26 -4.25
C ALA A 150 16.33 -22.70 -3.08
N SER A 151 15.26 -23.42 -2.71
CA SER A 151 14.41 -23.10 -1.55
C SER A 151 15.21 -23.16 -0.25
N ASP A 152 16.07 -24.16 -0.09
CA ASP A 152 16.96 -24.27 1.06
C ASP A 152 17.92 -23.06 1.14
N ALA A 153 18.56 -22.70 0.04
CA ALA A 153 19.45 -21.53 -0.03
C ALA A 153 18.72 -20.22 0.35
N LEU A 154 17.46 -20.05 -0.09
CA LEU A 154 16.61 -18.93 0.34
C LEU A 154 16.27 -18.99 1.84
N SER A 155 16.09 -20.20 2.37
CA SER A 155 15.70 -20.40 3.76
C SER A 155 16.85 -20.21 4.76
N GLU A 156 18.07 -20.50 4.36
CA GLU A 156 19.27 -20.38 5.17
C GLU A 156 19.83 -18.96 5.29
N SER A 157 19.28 -18.00 4.54
CA SER A 157 19.73 -16.62 4.59
C SER A 157 19.63 -16.02 6.01
N PRO A 158 20.70 -15.47 6.56
CA PRO A 158 20.71 -14.92 7.93
C PRO A 158 19.78 -13.71 8.11
N LEU A 159 19.39 -13.04 7.02
CA LEU A 159 18.47 -11.90 7.07
C LEU A 159 16.99 -12.31 7.01
N ARG A 160 16.67 -13.58 6.70
CA ARG A 160 15.29 -14.07 6.57
C ARG A 160 14.44 -13.85 7.83
N PRO A 161 14.91 -14.13 9.06
CA PRO A 161 14.12 -13.86 10.25
C PRO A 161 13.79 -12.37 10.42
N LEU A 162 14.74 -11.51 10.10
CA LEU A 162 14.55 -10.05 10.16
C LEU A 162 13.53 -9.59 9.11
N ALA A 163 13.65 -10.07 7.87
CA ALA A 163 12.67 -9.79 6.82
C ALA A 163 11.26 -10.27 7.20
N ALA A 164 11.14 -11.44 7.82
CA ALA A 164 9.84 -11.96 8.29
C ALA A 164 9.22 -11.06 9.37
N ILE A 165 10.01 -10.56 10.34
CA ILE A 165 9.54 -9.65 11.38
C ILE A 165 9.00 -8.35 10.75
N PHE A 166 9.79 -7.70 9.89
CA PHE A 166 9.37 -6.47 9.21
C PHE A 166 8.18 -6.72 8.28
N GLY A 167 8.13 -7.88 7.62
CA GLY A 167 7.02 -8.27 6.76
C GLY A 167 5.72 -8.40 7.53
N ILE A 168 5.69 -9.24 8.55
CA ILE A 168 4.47 -9.50 9.34
C ILE A 168 4.02 -8.23 10.08
N ALA A 169 4.94 -7.56 10.79
CA ALA A 169 4.62 -6.36 11.54
C ALA A 169 4.19 -5.21 10.61
N GLY A 170 4.89 -5.03 9.48
CA GLY A 170 4.55 -4.02 8.49
C GLY A 170 3.20 -4.27 7.84
N GLN A 171 2.90 -5.52 7.48
CA GLN A 171 1.63 -5.90 6.87
C GLN A 171 0.44 -5.70 7.83
N ILE A 172 0.58 -6.13 9.09
CA ILE A 172 -0.45 -5.91 10.12
C ILE A 172 -0.65 -4.42 10.37
N ALA A 173 0.42 -3.64 10.51
CA ALA A 173 0.34 -2.21 10.73
C ALA A 173 -0.28 -1.49 9.53
N PHE A 174 0.06 -1.86 8.29
CA PHE A 174 -0.52 -1.33 7.07
C PHE A 174 -2.01 -1.62 6.97
N LEU A 175 -2.42 -2.88 7.18
CA LEU A 175 -3.81 -3.34 7.21
C LEU A 175 -4.62 -2.51 8.21
N VAL A 176 -4.19 -2.49 9.48
CA VAL A 176 -4.90 -1.78 10.54
C VAL A 176 -4.92 -0.27 10.27
N GLY A 177 -3.80 0.30 9.84
CA GLY A 177 -3.67 1.73 9.52
C GLY A 177 -4.59 2.15 8.36
N MET A 178 -4.65 1.36 7.29
CA MET A 178 -5.51 1.62 6.14
C MET A 178 -6.99 1.49 6.48
N ILE A 179 -7.38 0.42 7.19
CA ILE A 179 -8.76 0.22 7.65
C ILE A 179 -9.17 1.38 8.56
N TYR A 180 -8.33 1.74 9.52
CA TYR A 180 -8.62 2.80 10.47
C TYR A 180 -8.78 4.16 9.79
N ALA A 181 -7.85 4.53 8.90
CA ALA A 181 -7.90 5.79 8.18
C ALA A 181 -9.14 5.86 7.26
N SER A 182 -9.41 4.79 6.48
CA SER A 182 -10.56 4.72 5.57
C SER A 182 -11.90 4.78 6.31
N LEU A 183 -12.04 4.05 7.42
CA LEU A 183 -13.25 4.04 8.25
C LEU A 183 -13.57 5.44 8.80
N HIS A 184 -12.57 6.10 9.37
CA HIS A 184 -12.78 7.43 9.94
C HIS A 184 -12.97 8.50 8.87
N ALA A 185 -12.28 8.41 7.74
CA ALA A 185 -12.48 9.30 6.60
C ALA A 185 -13.91 9.17 6.01
N MET A 186 -14.43 7.95 5.94
CA MET A 186 -15.83 7.71 5.55
C MET A 186 -16.81 8.29 6.57
N ARG A 187 -16.58 8.09 7.86
CA ARG A 187 -17.43 8.61 8.95
C ARG A 187 -17.43 10.12 9.05
N THR A 188 -16.36 10.78 8.66
CA THR A 188 -16.26 12.24 8.62
C THR A 188 -16.69 12.84 7.28
N GLY A 189 -17.10 12.03 6.31
CA GLY A 189 -17.53 12.48 4.99
C GLY A 189 -16.39 12.89 4.04
N LEU A 190 -15.13 12.62 4.40
CA LEU A 190 -13.97 12.87 3.51
C LEU A 190 -13.88 11.89 2.34
N LEU A 191 -14.38 10.68 2.54
CA LEU A 191 -14.56 9.67 1.48
C LEU A 191 -16.03 9.33 1.34
N THR A 192 -16.46 9.02 0.12
CA THR A 192 -17.79 8.46 -0.09
C THR A 192 -17.89 7.09 0.58
N ARG A 193 -19.10 6.59 0.84
CA ARG A 193 -19.30 5.25 1.43
C ARG A 193 -18.64 4.16 0.61
N PHE A 194 -18.75 4.23 -0.72
CA PHE A 194 -18.12 3.25 -1.61
C PHE A 194 -16.60 3.22 -1.42
N TRP A 195 -15.95 4.37 -1.56
CA TRP A 195 -14.49 4.44 -1.49
C TRP A 195 -13.93 4.20 -0.08
N GLY A 196 -14.68 4.59 0.96
CA GLY A 196 -14.34 4.25 2.33
C GLY A 196 -14.44 2.75 2.60
N SER A 197 -15.53 2.12 2.19
CA SER A 197 -15.72 0.67 2.32
C SER A 197 -14.72 -0.12 1.49
N LEU A 198 -14.43 0.35 0.27
CA LEU A 198 -13.39 -0.25 -0.59
C LEU A 198 -12.01 -0.15 0.07
N GLY A 199 -11.67 1.00 0.68
CA GLY A 199 -10.40 1.15 1.41
C GLY A 199 -10.29 0.20 2.60
N ILE A 200 -11.40 -0.05 3.32
CA ILE A 200 -11.45 -1.05 4.40
C ILE A 200 -11.23 -2.45 3.84
N ALA A 201 -11.96 -2.83 2.78
CA ALA A 201 -11.85 -4.14 2.15
C ALA A 201 -10.44 -4.40 1.59
N LEU A 202 -9.88 -3.43 0.86
CA LEU A 202 -8.53 -3.53 0.30
C LEU A 202 -7.46 -3.53 1.38
N GLY A 203 -7.66 -2.79 2.48
CA GLY A 203 -6.80 -2.89 3.65
C GLY A 203 -6.78 -4.30 4.23
N ALA A 204 -7.94 -4.93 4.41
CA ALA A 204 -8.06 -6.30 4.90
C ALA A 204 -7.46 -7.32 3.91
N LEU A 205 -7.65 -7.12 2.61
CA LEU A 205 -7.16 -8.00 1.55
C LEU A 205 -5.71 -7.71 1.11
N SER A 206 -5.08 -6.67 1.64
CA SER A 206 -3.73 -6.25 1.24
C SER A 206 -2.66 -7.33 1.45
N PHE A 207 -2.93 -8.31 2.33
CA PHE A 207 -2.07 -9.46 2.54
C PHE A 207 -1.96 -10.38 1.30
N ILE A 208 -3.04 -10.47 0.52
CA ILE A 208 -3.11 -11.35 -0.65
C ILE A 208 -3.05 -10.52 -1.94
N PHE A 209 -3.69 -9.36 -1.96
CA PHE A 209 -3.94 -8.56 -3.15
C PHE A 209 -3.44 -7.12 -3.01
N PHE A 210 -2.19 -6.94 -2.58
CA PHE A 210 -1.59 -5.61 -2.42
C PHE A 210 -1.70 -4.74 -3.67
N GLN A 211 -1.60 -5.31 -4.86
CA GLN A 211 -1.65 -4.61 -6.14
C GLN A 211 -2.99 -3.86 -6.35
N PHE A 212 -4.10 -4.45 -5.90
CA PHE A 212 -5.41 -3.77 -6.01
C PHE A 212 -5.52 -2.54 -5.11
N THR A 213 -4.73 -2.48 -4.03
CA THR A 213 -4.66 -1.33 -3.15
C THR A 213 -4.13 -0.09 -3.89
N LEU A 214 -3.29 -0.27 -4.90
CA LEU A 214 -2.75 0.82 -5.71
C LEU A 214 -3.86 1.57 -6.46
N LEU A 215 -4.93 0.89 -6.90
CA LEU A 215 -6.08 1.53 -7.55
C LEU A 215 -6.78 2.50 -6.59
N TRP A 216 -6.89 2.14 -5.31
CA TRP A 216 -7.45 3.01 -4.30
C TRP A 216 -6.56 4.24 -4.06
N PHE A 217 -5.25 4.07 -4.07
CA PHE A 217 -4.32 5.19 -3.96
C PHE A 217 -4.37 6.11 -5.19
N ILE A 218 -4.51 5.57 -6.40
CA ILE A 218 -4.74 6.37 -7.62
C ILE A 218 -6.00 7.21 -7.46
N TYR A 219 -7.12 6.59 -7.06
CA TYR A 219 -8.34 7.33 -6.77
C TYR A 219 -8.10 8.44 -5.75
N PHE A 220 -7.42 8.14 -4.65
CA PHE A 220 -7.18 9.13 -3.60
C PHE A 220 -6.31 10.29 -4.09
N GLY A 221 -5.29 10.01 -4.90
CA GLY A 221 -4.49 11.03 -5.58
C GLY A 221 -5.34 11.94 -6.48
N LEU A 222 -6.22 11.34 -7.30
CA LEU A 222 -7.16 12.08 -8.16
C LEU A 222 -8.14 12.92 -7.34
N LEU A 223 -8.62 12.40 -6.20
CA LEU A 223 -9.46 13.15 -5.26
C LEU A 223 -8.73 14.40 -4.76
N LEU A 224 -7.47 14.26 -4.35
CA LEU A 224 -6.67 15.37 -3.81
C LEU A 224 -6.42 16.47 -4.84
N VAL A 225 -6.19 16.10 -6.10
CA VAL A 225 -6.03 17.06 -7.21
C VAL A 225 -7.37 17.69 -7.62
N GLY A 226 -8.50 17.03 -7.34
CA GLY A 226 -9.83 17.49 -7.72
C GLY A 226 -10.22 17.10 -9.15
N TRP A 227 -9.63 16.05 -9.72
CA TRP A 227 -9.91 15.57 -11.08
C TRP A 227 -11.05 14.55 -11.15
N LEU A 228 -11.69 14.25 -10.03
CA LEU A 228 -12.80 13.32 -10.03
C LEU A 228 -14.11 13.96 -10.53
N PRO A 229 -14.90 13.25 -11.35
CA PRO A 229 -16.25 13.64 -11.67
C PRO A 229 -17.08 13.79 -10.38
N GLY A 230 -17.75 14.93 -10.20
CA GLY A 230 -18.49 15.25 -8.98
C GLY A 230 -17.70 16.00 -7.90
N GLY A 231 -16.38 16.22 -8.10
CA GLY A 231 -15.55 17.02 -7.19
C GLY A 231 -15.21 16.34 -5.86
N LYS A 232 -14.73 17.13 -4.92
CA LYS A 232 -14.43 16.66 -3.57
C LYS A 232 -15.70 16.61 -2.72
N PRO A 233 -15.87 15.61 -1.83
CA PRO A 233 -16.93 15.61 -0.83
C PRO A 233 -17.02 16.93 -0.04
N PRO A 234 -18.22 17.37 0.38
CA PRO A 234 -18.41 18.67 1.05
C PRO A 234 -17.55 18.87 2.30
N ALA A 235 -17.28 17.79 3.05
CA ALA A 235 -16.43 17.83 4.24
C ALA A 235 -15.02 18.40 3.99
N TRP A 236 -14.49 18.34 2.76
CA TRP A 236 -13.22 18.96 2.40
C TRP A 236 -13.29 20.48 2.33
N ALA A 237 -14.44 21.02 1.94
CA ALA A 237 -14.65 22.46 1.83
C ALA A 237 -15.08 23.07 3.17
N SER A 238 -15.95 22.38 3.92
CA SER A 238 -16.46 22.86 5.19
C SER A 238 -15.45 22.82 6.33
N GLY A 239 -14.47 21.91 6.27
CA GLY A 239 -13.53 21.65 7.37
C GLY A 239 -14.17 20.95 8.57
N GLU A 240 -15.43 20.53 8.46
CA GLU A 240 -16.20 19.86 9.48
C GLU A 240 -16.57 18.43 9.05
N ALA A 241 -17.03 17.61 10.02
CA ALA A 241 -17.54 16.29 9.69
C ALA A 241 -18.92 16.44 9.05
N GLU A 242 -19.07 15.93 7.83
CA GLU A 242 -20.33 15.85 7.10
C GLU A 242 -20.62 14.39 6.71
N PRO A 243 -21.09 13.57 7.67
CA PRO A 243 -21.36 12.16 7.40
C PRO A 243 -22.42 12.01 6.30
N TRP A 244 -22.20 11.02 5.43
CA TRP A 244 -23.20 10.68 4.42
C TRP A 244 -24.49 10.18 5.08
N PRO A 245 -25.68 10.67 4.66
CA PRO A 245 -26.95 10.23 5.23
C PRO A 245 -27.13 8.72 5.08
N THR A 246 -27.64 8.07 6.10
CA THR A 246 -27.97 6.64 6.03
C THR A 246 -29.12 6.39 5.03
N PRO A 247 -29.30 5.17 4.51
CA PRO A 247 -30.45 4.88 3.65
C PRO A 247 -31.79 5.22 4.30
N GLY A 248 -31.91 5.02 5.62
CA GLY A 248 -33.11 5.39 6.38
C GLY A 248 -33.29 6.90 6.52
N GLU A 249 -32.22 7.66 6.73
CA GLU A 249 -32.29 9.14 6.78
C GLU A 249 -32.63 9.74 5.41
N LYS A 250 -32.14 9.15 4.32
CA LYS A 250 -32.53 9.54 2.95
C LYS A 250 -34.02 9.30 2.72
N ALA A 251 -34.50 8.11 3.05
CA ALA A 251 -35.93 7.77 2.90
C ALA A 251 -36.84 8.67 3.75
N ALA A 252 -36.42 8.99 4.99
CA ALA A 252 -37.16 9.92 5.85
C ALA A 252 -37.20 11.34 5.26
N GLY A 253 -36.05 11.85 4.76
CA GLY A 253 -36.00 13.18 4.13
C GLY A 253 -36.76 13.26 2.81
N GLU A 254 -36.87 12.18 2.05
CA GLU A 254 -37.67 12.10 0.85
C GLU A 254 -39.18 12.12 1.17
N LEU A 255 -39.59 11.48 2.27
CA LEU A 255 -41.00 11.50 2.73
C LEU A 255 -41.38 12.91 3.24
N GLU A 256 -40.51 13.57 4.02
CA GLU A 256 -40.76 14.95 4.48
C GLU A 256 -40.83 15.96 3.32
N SER A 257 -39.99 15.79 2.30
CA SER A 257 -40.01 16.67 1.12
C SER A 257 -41.21 16.41 0.19
N GLY A 258 -41.73 15.18 0.14
CA GLY A 258 -42.91 14.82 -0.60
C GLY A 258 -44.22 15.37 0.00
N ASP A 259 -44.30 15.36 1.36
CA ASP A 259 -45.46 15.85 2.10
C ASP A 259 -45.61 17.39 2.03
N SER A 260 -44.50 18.10 1.83
CA SER A 260 -44.48 19.56 1.65
C SER A 260 -44.85 20.01 0.25
N ALA A 261 -44.68 19.16 -0.78
CA ALA A 261 -45.04 19.47 -2.15
C ALA A 261 -46.55 19.25 -2.47
N ASP A 262 -47.25 18.49 -1.63
CA ASP A 262 -48.70 18.24 -1.80
C ASP A 262 -49.60 19.28 -1.04
N GLN A 263 -48.96 20.28 -0.36
CA GLN A 263 -49.66 21.30 0.43
C GLN A 263 -49.74 22.69 -0.26
N ASP A 264 -49.17 22.87 -1.45
CA ASP A 264 -49.25 24.08 -2.28
C ASP A 264 -50.20 23.84 -3.48
#